data_fce1dacb0420cc6106037612e86b3110
#
_entry.id   fce1dacb0420cc6106037612e86b3110
#
_cell.length_a   1.000
_cell.length_b   1.000
_cell.length_c   1.000
_cell.angle_alpha   90.00
_cell.angle_beta   90.00
_cell.angle_gamma   90.00
#
_symmetry.space_group_name_H-M   'P 1'
#
loop_
_entity.id
_entity.type
_entity.pdbx_description
1 polymer ?
#
loop_
_entity_poly.entity_id
_entity_poly.type
_entity_poly.pdbx_seq_one_letter_code
_entity_poly.pdbx_strand_id
1 'polypeptide(L)'
;MQSLNFSIFRLFYFAVNHQQNNFNSYQPGKCNIGQREISVRKKFLLRFLPMSIILSAGSYFIPESKILWIGVLVCSFSSIVLLSEIKYKFCVIFGFFSLYNFKQLGNLDHIQESDKKEKDRQRVLKTIV
;
A
#
# COMPACT_ATOMS: atom_id res chain seq x y z
N MET A 1 29.51 -8.67 4.60
CA MET A 1 28.09 -8.74 4.92
C MET A 1 27.28 -7.48 4.60
N GLN A 2 27.89 -6.33 4.31
CA GLN A 2 27.19 -5.07 3.99
C GLN A 2 26.69 -4.91 2.53
N SER A 3 27.22 -5.68 1.58
CA SER A 3 26.89 -5.53 0.16
C SER A 3 25.56 -6.19 -0.27
N LEU A 4 25.09 -7.20 0.46
CA LEU A 4 23.89 -7.96 0.12
C LEU A 4 22.61 -7.15 0.39
N ASN A 5 22.59 -6.37 1.48
CA ASN A 5 21.44 -5.55 1.85
C ASN A 5 21.14 -4.40 0.85
N PHE A 6 22.20 -3.84 0.25
CA PHE A 6 22.05 -2.75 -0.71
C PHE A 6 21.50 -3.21 -2.05
N SER A 7 21.85 -4.43 -2.49
CA SER A 7 21.32 -5.03 -3.74
C SER A 7 19.85 -5.39 -3.64
N ILE A 8 19.40 -5.97 -2.53
CA ILE A 8 17.99 -6.31 -2.31
C ILE A 8 17.15 -5.04 -2.26
N PHE A 9 17.63 -4.01 -1.59
CA PHE A 9 16.94 -2.71 -1.50
C PHE A 9 16.84 -2.02 -2.88
N ARG A 10 17.89 -2.12 -3.70
CA ARG A 10 17.93 -1.57 -5.06
C ARG A 10 17.01 -2.33 -6.02
N LEU A 11 16.96 -3.66 -5.94
CA LEU A 11 16.03 -4.48 -6.72
C LEU A 11 14.57 -4.20 -6.33
N PHE A 12 14.31 -4.05 -5.04
CA PHE A 12 12.97 -3.72 -4.55
C PHE A 12 12.54 -2.30 -4.98
N TYR A 13 13.44 -1.34 -4.89
CA TYR A 13 13.21 0.03 -5.39
C TYR A 13 12.94 0.07 -6.90
N PHE A 14 13.69 -0.73 -7.67
CA PHE A 14 13.50 -0.86 -9.11
C PHE A 14 12.18 -1.54 -9.46
N ALA A 15 11.81 -2.62 -8.77
CA ALA A 15 10.53 -3.33 -8.96
C ALA A 15 9.32 -2.44 -8.63
N VAL A 16 9.42 -1.63 -7.56
CA VAL A 16 8.35 -0.68 -7.15
C VAL A 16 8.22 0.48 -8.13
N ASN A 17 9.32 0.91 -8.78
CA ASN A 17 9.30 2.04 -9.73
C ASN A 17 8.95 1.67 -11.16
N HIS A 18 9.13 0.42 -11.59
CA HIS A 18 8.96 0.03 -13.00
C HIS A 18 7.49 -0.09 -13.46
N GLN A 19 6.50 -0.01 -12.55
CA GLN A 19 5.08 -0.04 -12.92
C GLN A 19 4.45 1.34 -13.09
N GLN A 20 5.11 2.26 -13.80
CA GLN A 20 4.53 3.54 -14.20
C GLN A 20 3.74 3.40 -15.51
N ASN A 21 2.65 2.65 -15.51
CA ASN A 21 1.69 2.72 -16.60
C ASN A 21 0.67 3.84 -16.31
N ASN A 22 0.48 4.69 -17.32
CA ASN A 22 -0.29 5.94 -17.32
C ASN A 22 -1.79 5.77 -17.02
N PHE A 23 -2.14 5.55 -15.76
CA PHE A 23 -3.53 5.71 -15.32
C PHE A 23 -3.68 7.07 -14.64
N ASN A 24 -4.03 8.09 -15.44
CA ASN A 24 -4.22 9.46 -14.94
C ASN A 24 -5.68 9.76 -14.56
N SER A 25 -6.58 8.76 -14.61
CA SER A 25 -8.01 8.94 -14.33
C SER A 25 -8.60 7.77 -13.54
N TYR A 26 -9.65 8.05 -12.79
CA TYR A 26 -10.45 7.06 -12.08
C TYR A 26 -11.04 6.04 -13.06
N GLN A 27 -10.90 4.77 -12.72
CA GLN A 27 -11.51 3.64 -13.46
C GLN A 27 -12.29 2.76 -12.48
N PRO A 28 -13.64 2.68 -12.61
CA PRO A 28 -14.49 1.90 -11.71
C PRO A 28 -14.05 0.43 -11.63
N GLY A 29 -13.88 -0.09 -10.42
CA GLY A 29 -13.44 -1.46 -10.17
C GLY A 29 -11.99 -1.77 -10.56
N LYS A 30 -11.19 -0.78 -10.97
CA LYS A 30 -9.79 -0.98 -11.39
C LYS A 30 -8.81 -0.07 -10.65
N CYS A 31 -9.05 1.23 -10.63
CA CYS A 31 -8.13 2.22 -10.10
C CYS A 31 -8.87 3.38 -9.45
N ASN A 32 -8.66 3.59 -8.14
CA ASN A 32 -9.25 4.68 -7.36
C ASN A 32 -8.23 5.61 -6.69
N ILE A 33 -6.93 5.36 -6.91
CA ILE A 33 -5.83 6.17 -6.38
C ILE A 33 -4.94 6.71 -7.49
N GLY A 34 -4.63 8.01 -7.42
CA GLY A 34 -3.76 8.70 -8.36
C GLY A 34 -2.27 8.55 -8.06
N GLN A 35 -1.43 9.02 -8.97
CA GLN A 35 0.04 8.91 -8.90
C GLN A 35 0.63 9.57 -7.65
N ARG A 36 0.05 10.68 -7.19
CA ARG A 36 0.50 11.39 -5.98
C ARG A 36 0.29 10.56 -4.73
N GLU A 37 -0.88 9.92 -4.60
CA GLU A 37 -1.21 8.99 -3.51
C GLU A 37 -0.27 7.77 -3.52
N ILE A 38 -0.02 7.20 -4.70
CA ILE A 38 0.93 6.09 -4.86
C ILE A 38 2.33 6.51 -4.41
N SER A 39 2.76 7.72 -4.76
CA SER A 39 4.07 8.26 -4.36
C SER A 39 4.22 8.36 -2.84
N VAL A 40 3.18 8.83 -2.14
CA VAL A 40 3.16 8.90 -0.68
C VAL A 40 3.21 7.49 -0.07
N ARG A 41 2.43 6.55 -0.58
CA ARG A 41 2.41 5.16 -0.10
C ARG A 41 3.74 4.45 -0.32
N LYS A 42 4.45 4.73 -1.42
CA LYS A 42 5.83 4.27 -1.62
C LYS A 42 6.78 4.78 -0.52
N LYS A 43 6.67 6.05 -0.14
CA LYS A 43 7.49 6.61 0.94
C LYS A 43 7.19 5.95 2.28
N PHE A 44 5.92 5.67 2.58
CA PHE A 44 5.54 4.93 3.79
C PHE A 44 6.06 3.49 3.76
N LEU A 45 5.91 2.80 2.64
CA LEU A 45 6.43 1.44 2.47
C LEU A 45 7.94 1.38 2.71
N LEU A 46 8.71 2.34 2.18
CA LEU A 46 10.16 2.44 2.39
C LEU A 46 10.55 2.67 3.87
N ARG A 47 9.62 3.09 4.72
CA ARG A 47 9.83 3.24 6.16
C ARG A 47 9.36 2.00 6.93
N PHE A 48 8.17 1.50 6.64
CA PHE A 48 7.58 0.37 7.38
C PHE A 48 8.29 -0.96 7.10
N LEU A 49 8.74 -1.18 5.86
CA LEU A 49 9.41 -2.42 5.49
C LEU A 49 10.73 -2.64 6.27
N PRO A 50 11.70 -1.70 6.27
CA PRO A 50 12.92 -1.89 7.05
C PRO A 50 12.64 -1.89 8.56
N MET A 51 11.66 -1.12 9.04
CA MET A 51 11.25 -1.14 10.45
C MET A 51 10.74 -2.51 10.87
N SER A 52 9.93 -3.19 10.04
CA SER A 52 9.46 -4.55 10.33
C SER A 52 10.61 -5.55 10.43
N ILE A 53 11.64 -5.42 9.59
CA ILE A 53 12.85 -6.28 9.63
C ILE A 53 13.65 -6.04 10.92
N ILE A 54 13.85 -4.77 11.30
CA ILE A 54 14.58 -4.39 12.52
C ILE A 54 13.86 -4.90 13.76
N LEU A 55 12.53 -4.70 13.83
CA LEU A 55 11.72 -5.19 14.94
C LEU A 55 11.68 -6.72 15.02
N SER A 56 11.64 -7.42 13.87
CA SER A 56 11.73 -8.88 13.83
C SER A 56 13.07 -9.38 14.35
N ALA A 57 14.18 -8.73 13.98
CA ALA A 57 15.49 -9.05 14.51
C ALA A 57 15.56 -8.78 16.02
N GLY A 58 15.01 -7.64 16.49
CA GLY A 58 14.95 -7.31 17.91
C GLY A 58 14.12 -8.31 18.73
N SER A 59 13.01 -8.80 18.19
CA SER A 59 12.16 -9.79 18.87
C SER A 59 12.85 -11.15 19.05
N TYR A 60 13.84 -11.47 18.21
CA TYR A 60 14.65 -12.66 18.37
C TYR A 60 15.55 -12.58 19.63
N PHE A 61 16.08 -11.38 19.94
CA PHE A 61 16.94 -11.17 21.12
C PHE A 61 16.14 -10.97 22.42
N ILE A 62 14.92 -10.48 22.34
CA ILE A 62 14.04 -10.20 23.48
C ILE A 62 12.66 -10.83 23.24
N PRO A 63 12.55 -12.18 23.28
CA PRO A 63 11.34 -12.88 22.91
C PRO A 63 10.15 -12.63 23.85
N GLU A 64 10.42 -12.24 25.09
CA GLU A 64 9.37 -11.99 26.10
C GLU A 64 8.64 -10.64 25.92
N SER A 65 9.18 -9.76 25.08
CA SER A 65 8.61 -8.43 24.87
C SER A 65 7.37 -8.46 23.95
N LYS A 66 6.18 -8.46 24.53
CA LYS A 66 4.91 -8.40 23.80
C LYS A 66 4.79 -7.15 22.92
N ILE A 67 5.39 -6.03 23.34
CA ILE A 67 5.38 -4.76 22.59
C ILE A 67 6.13 -4.91 21.27
N LEU A 68 7.30 -5.60 21.26
CA LEU A 68 8.04 -5.87 20.03
C LEU A 68 7.22 -6.71 19.06
N TRP A 69 6.56 -7.75 19.51
CA TRP A 69 5.72 -8.60 18.68
C TRP A 69 4.54 -7.84 18.06
N ILE A 70 3.88 -6.97 18.84
CA ILE A 70 2.83 -6.09 18.32
C ILE A 70 3.41 -5.16 17.24
N GLY A 71 4.58 -4.57 17.49
CA GLY A 71 5.26 -3.73 16.51
C GLY A 71 5.59 -4.45 15.20
N VAL A 72 6.08 -5.70 15.28
CA VAL A 72 6.34 -6.55 14.10
C VAL A 72 5.05 -6.79 13.32
N LEU A 73 3.97 -7.16 13.98
CA LEU A 73 2.69 -7.42 13.34
C LEU A 73 2.14 -6.17 12.64
N VAL A 74 2.14 -5.03 13.32
CA VAL A 74 1.62 -3.77 12.75
C VAL A 74 2.45 -3.32 11.55
N CYS A 75 3.78 -3.32 11.65
CA CYS A 75 4.65 -2.88 10.56
C CYS A 75 4.60 -3.84 9.36
N SER A 76 4.56 -5.16 9.61
CA SER A 76 4.45 -6.16 8.54
C SER A 76 3.12 -6.08 7.83
N PHE A 77 2.02 -6.01 8.56
CA PHE A 77 0.68 -5.87 8.00
C PHE A 77 0.54 -4.57 7.17
N SER A 78 1.01 -3.43 7.70
CA SER A 78 1.01 -2.17 6.98
C SER A 78 1.82 -2.24 5.69
N SER A 79 2.97 -2.93 5.70
CA SER A 79 3.80 -3.11 4.51
C SER A 79 3.10 -3.93 3.43
N ILE A 80 2.41 -5.01 3.80
CA ILE A 80 1.64 -5.86 2.88
C ILE A 80 0.49 -5.08 2.25
N VAL A 81 -0.26 -4.33 3.06
CA VAL A 81 -1.37 -3.49 2.57
C VAL A 81 -0.85 -2.44 1.58
N LEU A 82 0.20 -1.69 1.95
CA LEU A 82 0.79 -0.67 1.08
C LEU A 82 1.31 -1.25 -0.24
N LEU A 83 1.96 -2.43 -0.20
CA LEU A 83 2.39 -3.14 -1.41
C LEU A 83 1.21 -3.48 -2.32
N SER A 84 0.14 -4.03 -1.76
CA SER A 84 -1.07 -4.37 -2.49
C SER A 84 -1.70 -3.14 -3.14
N GLU A 85 -1.84 -2.05 -2.40
CA GLU A 85 -2.42 -0.80 -2.90
C GLU A 85 -1.57 -0.17 -4.03
N ILE A 86 -0.24 -0.20 -3.90
CA ILE A 86 0.67 0.28 -4.95
C ILE A 86 0.58 -0.59 -6.20
N LYS A 87 0.56 -1.91 -6.03
CA LYS A 87 0.51 -2.88 -7.14
C LYS A 87 -0.81 -2.79 -7.92
N TYR A 88 -1.91 -2.77 -7.20
CA TYR A 88 -3.24 -2.78 -7.82
C TYR A 88 -3.80 -1.38 -8.10
N LYS A 89 -3.14 -0.32 -7.64
CA LYS A 89 -3.60 1.08 -7.73
C LYS A 89 -5.02 1.28 -7.20
N PHE A 90 -5.40 0.44 -6.25
CA PHE A 90 -6.71 0.38 -5.67
C PHE A 90 -6.62 0.34 -4.14
N CYS A 91 -7.25 1.29 -3.49
CA CYS A 91 -7.41 1.33 -2.04
C CYS A 91 -8.77 0.75 -1.67
N VAL A 92 -8.77 -0.30 -0.86
CA VAL A 92 -9.99 -0.97 -0.38
C VAL A 92 -10.88 -0.01 0.41
N ILE A 93 -10.27 0.85 1.24
CA ILE A 93 -10.98 1.86 2.03
C ILE A 93 -11.70 2.86 1.11
N PHE A 94 -11.01 3.39 0.10
CA PHE A 94 -11.63 4.30 -0.87
C PHE A 94 -12.75 3.62 -1.67
N GLY A 95 -12.54 2.36 -2.07
CA GLY A 95 -13.57 1.58 -2.75
C GLY A 95 -14.80 1.34 -1.89
N PHE A 96 -14.62 1.05 -0.60
CA PHE A 96 -15.71 0.85 0.35
C PHE A 96 -16.55 2.12 0.56
N PHE A 97 -15.89 3.27 0.74
CA PHE A 97 -16.55 4.57 0.92
C PHE A 97 -16.95 5.25 -0.40
N SER A 98 -16.74 4.62 -1.55
CA SER A 98 -17.00 5.19 -2.87
C SER A 98 -16.27 6.51 -3.10
N LEU A 99 -15.01 6.55 -2.73
CA LEU A 99 -14.11 7.70 -2.85
C LEU A 99 -13.03 7.44 -3.91
N TYR A 100 -12.52 8.49 -4.50
CA TYR A 100 -11.32 8.43 -5.34
C TYR A 100 -10.47 9.69 -5.18
N ASN A 101 -9.16 9.58 -5.43
CA ASN A 101 -8.25 10.71 -5.36
C ASN A 101 -7.27 10.70 -6.54
N PHE A 102 -7.45 11.64 -7.46
CA PHE A 102 -6.57 11.84 -8.62
C PHE A 102 -5.99 13.25 -8.74
N LYS A 103 -6.55 14.23 -8.02
CA LYS A 103 -6.17 15.65 -8.16
C LYS A 103 -5.05 16.07 -7.22
N GLN A 104 -5.34 16.14 -5.93
CA GLN A 104 -4.39 16.59 -4.89
C GLN A 104 -4.44 15.65 -3.70
N LEU A 105 -3.32 15.56 -2.97
CA LEU A 105 -3.25 14.80 -1.72
C LEU A 105 -4.34 15.26 -0.75
N GLY A 106 -5.16 14.31 -0.29
CA GLY A 106 -6.24 14.58 0.67
C GLY A 106 -7.52 15.17 0.07
N ASN A 107 -7.55 15.49 -1.22
CA ASN A 107 -8.77 15.97 -1.87
C ASN A 107 -9.56 14.78 -2.43
N LEU A 108 -10.50 14.29 -1.62
CA LEU A 108 -11.31 13.13 -1.92
C LEU A 108 -12.56 13.57 -2.70
N ASP A 109 -12.74 13.01 -3.89
CA ASP A 109 -13.97 13.19 -4.68
C ASP A 109 -14.89 11.98 -4.45
N HIS A 110 -16.20 12.25 -4.34
CA HIS A 110 -17.21 11.21 -4.20
C HIS A 110 -17.72 10.72 -5.56
N ILE A 111 -17.88 9.42 -5.68
CA ILE A 111 -18.52 8.80 -6.83
C ILE A 111 -20.04 9.02 -6.70
N GLN A 112 -20.65 9.72 -7.64
CA GLN A 112 -22.09 9.98 -7.60
C GLN A 112 -22.92 8.89 -8.30
N GLU A 113 -22.36 8.24 -9.33
CA GLU A 113 -23.05 7.23 -10.13
C GLU A 113 -23.13 5.88 -9.40
N SER A 114 -24.34 5.34 -9.24
CA SER A 114 -24.60 4.08 -8.54
C SER A 114 -23.89 2.87 -9.18
N ASP A 115 -23.82 2.81 -10.51
CA ASP A 115 -23.17 1.74 -11.27
C ASP A 115 -21.65 1.67 -11.00
N LYS A 116 -21.00 2.83 -10.86
CA LYS A 116 -19.59 2.92 -10.54
C LYS A 116 -19.29 2.50 -9.10
N LYS A 117 -20.19 2.85 -8.16
CA LYS A 117 -20.10 2.42 -6.75
C LYS A 117 -20.18 0.90 -6.63
N GLU A 118 -21.10 0.30 -7.36
CA GLU A 118 -21.28 -1.15 -7.34
C GLU A 118 -20.03 -1.89 -7.85
N LYS A 119 -19.40 -1.42 -8.93
CA LYS A 119 -18.16 -1.99 -9.46
C LYS A 119 -17.00 -1.91 -8.46
N ASP A 120 -16.87 -0.80 -7.75
CA ASP A 120 -15.85 -0.65 -6.71
C ASP A 120 -16.11 -1.57 -5.51
N ARG A 121 -17.37 -1.69 -5.07
CA ARG A 121 -17.76 -2.63 -4.01
C ARG A 121 -17.49 -4.08 -4.37
N GLN A 122 -17.83 -4.49 -5.58
CA GLN A 122 -17.53 -5.84 -6.07
C GLN A 122 -16.02 -6.10 -6.08
N ARG A 123 -15.22 -5.11 -6.44
CA ARG A 123 -13.75 -5.22 -6.39
C ARG A 123 -13.24 -5.36 -4.96
N VAL A 124 -13.77 -4.57 -4.03
CA VAL A 124 -13.45 -4.66 -2.59
C VAL A 124 -13.72 -6.08 -2.09
N LEU A 125 -14.90 -6.63 -2.35
CA LEU A 125 -15.25 -7.99 -1.94
C LEU A 125 -14.30 -9.03 -2.51
N LYS A 126 -13.96 -8.95 -3.81
CA LYS A 126 -12.98 -9.85 -4.46
C LYS A 126 -11.55 -9.72 -3.94
N THR A 127 -11.23 -8.63 -3.27
CA THR A 127 -9.88 -8.41 -2.71
C THR A 127 -9.76 -8.93 -1.28
N ILE A 128 -10.89 -8.98 -0.55
CA ILE A 128 -10.94 -9.43 0.85
C ILE A 128 -11.14 -10.95 0.95
N VAL A 129 -11.82 -11.57 -0.01
CA VAL A 129 -12.07 -13.02 -0.11
C VAL A 129 -10.96 -13.70 -0.88
#